data_d945d15fe380dd8e8033d55cb4fc78d0
#
_entry.id   d945d15fe380dd8e8033d55cb4fc78d0
#
_cell.length_a   1.000
_cell.length_b   1.000
_cell.length_c   1.000
_cell.angle_alpha   90.00
_cell.angle_beta   90.00
_cell.angle_gamma   90.00
#
_symmetry.space_group_name_H-M   'P 1'
#
loop_
_entity.id
_entity.type
_entity.pdbx_description
1 polymer ?
#
loop_
_entity_poly.entity_id
_entity_poly.type
_entity_poly.pdbx_seq_one_letter_code
_entity_poly.pdbx_strand_id
1 'polypeptide(L)'
;MRRRLTVAIILLVLATVAVSTIGTFVLVRSTAVHTGEQELSGQAASIAGILTSGELSQKATVAQQVHIFARAGHLAGATLVVVRPDGTVRGTLPAGVTAPDIDIPALQAGNQVTGRVGRTLLATGSIEIFSAVPAVGARAAAGEPVLVVTRRVPSPANGLGYFVLIGLGAVAVAAALAAALSRRFARPVVAAADATRKMAAGDLAARVPEHAGDSDELADLARSVNWLGAELARVRDQERQFLLSVSHELRTPLTSISGYAEAVLDGTATDQQAAVGVIRDEAARLERLVGDLLELARIDARRFRIDARPVDLGALVTRTVDGLRPTASAAGVALTVSDSPAGGPPVHVLADPDRLAQMVANLVGNALDFAASSVTVTWNGGPQPAITVVDDGPGIAPDDLPHVFERHYSSDRQRRRRAGTGLGLAIVAELGAAMGIAVTARAPVSPVGGTAMELRFGSPVPGTPPPPPA
;
A
#
# COMPACT_ATOMS: atom_id res chain seq x y z
N MET A 1 3.17 17.27 0.56
CA MET A 1 3.91 16.36 1.44
C MET A 1 5.38 16.16 1.02
N ARG A 2 5.67 15.86 -0.22
CA ARG A 2 7.00 15.55 -0.76
C ARG A 2 8.08 16.60 -0.46
N ARG A 3 7.82 17.89 -0.77
CA ARG A 3 8.77 18.99 -0.52
C ARG A 3 9.08 19.17 0.98
N ARG A 4 8.09 18.95 1.86
CA ARG A 4 8.28 19.04 3.32
C ARG A 4 9.11 17.89 3.87
N LEU A 5 8.94 16.65 3.37
CA LEU A 5 9.72 15.49 3.81
C LEU A 5 11.18 15.60 3.37
N THR A 6 11.42 15.96 2.11
CA THR A 6 12.79 16.16 1.59
C THR A 6 13.50 17.29 2.32
N VAL A 7 12.84 18.41 2.59
CA VAL A 7 13.41 19.51 3.36
C VAL A 7 13.70 19.09 4.81
N ALA A 8 12.79 18.35 5.45
CA ALA A 8 13.00 17.85 6.82
C ALA A 8 14.20 16.90 6.91
N ILE A 9 14.38 15.99 5.95
CA ILE A 9 15.53 15.08 5.91
C ILE A 9 16.83 15.86 5.70
N ILE A 10 16.84 16.82 4.77
CA ILE A 10 18.04 17.66 4.53
C ILE A 10 18.38 18.47 5.77
N LEU A 11 17.41 19.08 6.44
CA LEU A 11 17.62 19.83 7.67
C LEU A 11 18.14 18.95 8.81
N LEU A 12 17.62 17.75 8.96
CA LEU A 12 18.08 16.79 9.98
C LEU A 12 19.54 16.39 9.72
N VAL A 13 19.91 16.09 8.48
CA VAL A 13 21.28 15.75 8.11
C VAL A 13 22.22 16.92 8.31
N LEU A 14 21.83 18.13 7.91
CA LEU A 14 22.58 19.36 8.16
C LEU A 14 22.84 19.58 9.66
N ALA A 15 21.81 19.44 10.48
CA ALA A 15 21.92 19.58 11.92
C ALA A 15 22.89 18.53 12.53
N THR A 16 22.76 17.26 12.11
CA THR A 16 23.61 16.17 12.57
C THR A 16 25.09 16.39 12.19
N VAL A 17 25.33 16.79 10.94
CA VAL A 17 26.68 17.10 10.45
C VAL A 17 27.28 18.29 11.20
N ALA A 18 26.51 19.37 11.41
CA ALA A 18 26.96 20.54 12.15
C ALA A 18 27.33 20.18 13.60
N VAL A 19 26.47 19.45 14.30
CA VAL A 19 26.72 19.00 15.70
C VAL A 19 27.94 18.12 15.76
N SER A 20 28.09 17.15 14.84
CA SER A 20 29.24 16.24 14.77
C SER A 20 30.53 17.02 14.51
N THR A 21 30.54 17.95 13.56
CA THR A 21 31.71 18.76 13.21
C THR A 21 32.14 19.64 14.39
N ILE A 22 31.20 20.32 15.04
CA ILE A 22 31.48 21.15 16.21
C ILE A 22 32.00 20.28 17.37
N GLY A 23 31.34 19.15 17.63
CA GLY A 23 31.72 18.22 18.68
C GLY A 23 33.12 17.67 18.49
N THR A 24 33.47 17.25 17.27
CA THR A 24 34.83 16.76 16.94
C THR A 24 35.85 17.85 17.07
N PHE A 25 35.58 19.07 16.61
CA PHE A 25 36.48 20.21 16.75
C PHE A 25 36.77 20.51 18.23
N VAL A 26 35.75 20.58 19.07
CA VAL A 26 35.88 20.82 20.50
C VAL A 26 36.69 19.70 21.17
N LEU A 27 36.41 18.44 20.84
CA LEU A 27 37.09 17.28 21.39
C LEU A 27 38.58 17.28 21.03
N VAL A 28 38.94 17.44 19.76
CA VAL A 28 40.34 17.48 19.29
C VAL A 28 41.09 18.60 19.99
N ARG A 29 40.45 19.78 20.10
CA ARG A 29 41.07 20.94 20.77
C ARG A 29 41.25 20.71 22.27
N SER A 30 40.28 20.15 22.96
CA SER A 30 40.41 19.88 24.40
C SER A 30 41.47 18.83 24.68
N THR A 31 41.56 17.77 23.87
CA THR A 31 42.59 16.75 24.00
C THR A 31 43.96 17.33 23.76
N ALA A 32 44.15 18.15 22.70
CA ALA A 32 45.45 18.78 22.41
C ALA A 32 45.91 19.70 23.56
N VAL A 33 44.97 20.43 24.19
CA VAL A 33 45.32 21.29 25.35
C VAL A 33 45.67 20.42 26.55
N HIS A 34 44.89 19.40 26.90
CA HIS A 34 45.22 18.53 28.02
C HIS A 34 46.55 17.79 27.87
N THR A 35 46.79 17.23 26.71
CA THR A 35 48.10 16.57 26.43
C THR A 35 49.24 17.58 26.54
N GLY A 36 49.04 18.78 25.97
CA GLY A 36 50.03 19.86 26.09
C GLY A 36 50.28 20.30 27.52
N GLU A 37 49.26 20.41 28.37
CA GLU A 37 49.39 20.72 29.81
C GLU A 37 50.21 19.64 30.54
N GLN A 38 49.93 18.35 30.28
CA GLN A 38 50.67 17.23 30.90
C GLN A 38 52.12 17.18 30.46
N GLU A 39 52.41 17.33 29.18
CA GLU A 39 53.77 17.36 28.66
C GLU A 39 54.56 18.58 29.23
N LEU A 40 53.91 19.76 29.23
CA LEU A 40 54.54 20.98 29.76
C LEU A 40 54.85 20.85 31.24
N SER A 41 53.92 20.27 32.02
CA SER A 41 54.10 20.04 33.46
C SER A 41 55.29 19.10 33.72
N GLY A 42 55.39 18.01 32.97
CA GLY A 42 56.54 17.08 33.07
C GLY A 42 57.86 17.73 32.70
N GLN A 43 57.93 18.52 31.62
CA GLN A 43 59.13 19.25 31.25
C GLN A 43 59.51 20.32 32.27
N ALA A 44 58.53 21.08 32.79
CA ALA A 44 58.80 22.10 33.80
C ALA A 44 59.34 21.50 35.07
N ALA A 45 58.79 20.37 35.52
CA ALA A 45 59.29 19.64 36.70
C ALA A 45 60.68 19.10 36.49
N SER A 46 60.98 18.55 35.33
CA SER A 46 62.34 18.05 34.97
C SER A 46 63.38 19.19 34.99
N ILE A 47 63.04 20.32 34.34
CA ILE A 47 63.94 21.49 34.35
C ILE A 47 64.11 22.04 35.75
N ALA A 48 63.06 22.13 36.55
CA ALA A 48 63.15 22.56 37.95
C ALA A 48 64.05 21.61 38.77
N GLY A 49 63.91 20.27 38.59
CA GLY A 49 64.81 19.26 39.20
C GLY A 49 66.29 19.42 38.87
N ILE A 50 66.65 19.65 37.59
CA ILE A 50 67.99 19.88 37.15
C ILE A 50 68.53 21.17 37.75
N LEU A 51 67.79 22.24 37.83
CA LEU A 51 68.21 23.49 38.41
C LEU A 51 68.49 23.36 39.92
N THR A 52 67.82 22.42 40.63
CA THR A 52 67.98 22.20 42.06
C THR A 52 69.10 21.21 42.41
N SER A 53 69.47 20.28 41.50
CA SER A 53 70.47 19.26 41.76
C SER A 53 71.96 19.78 41.78
N GLY A 54 72.19 21.02 41.41
CA GLY A 54 73.48 21.65 41.48
C GLY A 54 74.51 21.09 40.51
N GLU A 55 74.19 20.19 39.59
CA GLU A 55 75.11 19.55 38.65
C GLU A 55 75.56 20.45 37.49
N LEU A 56 75.13 21.69 37.44
CA LEU A 56 75.40 22.59 36.31
C LEU A 56 76.57 23.50 36.64
N SER A 57 77.52 23.47 35.69
CA SER A 57 78.80 24.16 35.71
C SER A 57 78.77 25.59 36.24
N GLN A 58 79.69 25.97 37.16
CA GLN A 58 79.86 27.26 37.85
C GLN A 58 80.07 28.49 36.93
N LYS A 59 79.93 28.37 35.57
CA LYS A 59 80.27 29.43 34.63
C LYS A 59 79.07 30.12 33.95
N ALA A 60 77.85 29.63 34.11
CA ALA A 60 76.71 30.27 33.47
C ALA A 60 75.69 30.76 34.52
N THR A 61 75.13 31.99 34.38
CA THR A 61 74.09 32.49 35.23
C THR A 61 72.80 31.63 35.06
N VAL A 62 72.06 31.41 36.15
CA VAL A 62 70.78 30.64 36.16
C VAL A 62 69.88 31.07 35.05
N ALA A 63 69.80 32.37 34.71
CA ALA A 63 69.03 32.90 33.64
C ALA A 63 69.47 32.38 32.23
N GLN A 64 70.79 32.22 31.99
CA GLN A 64 71.30 31.64 30.76
C GLN A 64 70.98 30.15 30.63
N GLN A 65 71.08 29.43 31.71
CA GLN A 65 70.70 28.01 31.79
C GLN A 65 69.26 27.78 31.49
N VAL A 66 68.32 28.54 32.08
CA VAL A 66 66.93 28.51 31.83
C VAL A 66 66.57 28.80 30.34
N HIS A 67 67.32 29.72 29.70
CA HIS A 67 67.16 30.07 28.29
C HIS A 67 67.66 28.95 27.34
N ILE A 68 68.71 28.23 27.68
CA ILE A 68 69.22 27.09 26.92
C ILE A 68 68.20 25.93 26.99
N PHE A 69 67.66 25.61 28.16
CA PHE A 69 66.65 24.56 28.35
C PHE A 69 65.35 24.91 27.68
N ALA A 70 64.92 26.17 27.71
CA ALA A 70 63.73 26.61 27.01
C ALA A 70 63.84 26.40 25.51
N ARG A 71 64.98 26.65 24.90
CA ARG A 71 65.22 26.47 23.48
C ARG A 71 65.32 24.99 23.09
N ALA A 72 65.91 24.14 23.94
CA ALA A 72 65.96 22.68 23.70
C ALA A 72 64.63 21.99 23.86
N GLY A 73 63.78 22.50 24.73
CA GLY A 73 62.44 21.94 24.94
C GLY A 73 61.33 22.49 24.03
N HIS A 74 61.65 23.27 23.00
CA HIS A 74 60.65 23.95 22.14
C HIS A 74 59.60 24.75 22.92
N LEU A 75 60.01 25.35 24.04
CA LEU A 75 59.18 26.19 24.89
C LEU A 75 59.02 27.60 24.30
N ALA A 76 57.84 28.19 24.39
CA ALA A 76 57.59 29.57 23.91
C ALA A 76 58.26 30.60 24.83
N GLY A 77 58.44 30.26 26.08
CA GLY A 77 59.12 31.13 27.08
C GLY A 77 59.37 30.33 28.35
N ALA A 78 60.50 30.66 29.02
CA ALA A 78 60.79 30.17 30.37
C ALA A 78 61.44 31.31 31.16
N THR A 79 60.93 31.58 32.35
CA THR A 79 61.47 32.62 33.24
C THR A 79 61.48 32.12 34.68
N LEU A 80 62.48 32.56 35.42
CA LEU A 80 62.54 32.30 36.84
C LEU A 80 62.06 33.56 37.59
N VAL A 81 61.04 33.39 38.40
CA VAL A 81 60.48 34.45 39.24
C VAL A 81 60.58 34.09 40.73
N VAL A 82 60.58 35.04 41.57
CA VAL A 82 60.65 34.82 43.02
C VAL A 82 59.25 35.18 43.61
N VAL A 83 58.65 34.22 44.27
CA VAL A 83 57.40 34.41 44.99
C VAL A 83 57.71 34.67 46.46
N ARG A 84 57.32 35.81 46.99
CA ARG A 84 57.54 36.19 48.40
C ARG A 84 56.46 35.59 49.29
N PRO A 85 56.73 35.50 50.63
CA PRO A 85 55.74 35.03 51.60
C PRO A 85 54.48 35.89 51.63
N ASP A 86 54.56 37.17 51.25
CA ASP A 86 53.42 38.10 51.12
C ASP A 86 52.57 37.88 49.85
N GLY A 87 52.94 36.90 49.00
CA GLY A 87 52.23 36.60 47.75
C GLY A 87 52.65 37.50 46.59
N THR A 88 53.63 38.38 46.76
CA THR A 88 54.12 39.23 45.64
C THR A 88 55.07 38.45 44.74
N VAL A 89 54.93 38.59 43.41
CA VAL A 89 55.83 37.98 42.43
C VAL A 89 56.86 39.01 41.98
N ARG A 90 58.17 38.67 42.14
CA ARG A 90 59.30 39.53 41.70
C ARG A 90 60.02 38.87 40.55
N GLY A 91 60.10 39.54 39.42
CA GLY A 91 60.71 39.10 38.19
C GLY A 91 59.79 39.32 37.01
N THR A 92 60.27 39.00 35.81
CA THR A 92 59.50 39.17 34.57
C THR A 92 58.79 37.85 34.27
N LEU A 93 57.45 37.86 34.30
CA LEU A 93 56.66 36.72 33.86
C LEU A 93 56.73 36.57 32.31
N PRO A 94 56.56 35.36 31.80
CA PRO A 94 56.46 35.12 30.35
C PRO A 94 55.33 35.96 29.75
N ALA A 95 55.43 36.29 28.46
CA ALA A 95 54.44 37.09 27.78
C ALA A 95 53.03 36.44 27.88
N GLY A 96 52.09 37.22 28.30
CA GLY A 96 50.67 36.78 28.42
C GLY A 96 50.28 36.16 29.77
N VAL A 97 51.24 35.74 30.61
CA VAL A 97 50.94 35.24 31.95
C VAL A 97 50.95 36.42 32.93
N THR A 98 49.88 36.54 33.73
CA THR A 98 49.75 37.57 34.75
C THR A 98 49.76 36.95 36.15
N ALA A 99 50.13 37.73 37.19
CA ALA A 99 50.17 37.24 38.55
C ALA A 99 48.81 36.62 39.04
N PRO A 100 47.67 37.16 38.65
CA PRO A 100 46.36 36.54 38.97
C PRO A 100 46.10 35.18 38.28
N ASP A 101 46.81 34.83 37.21
CA ASP A 101 46.67 33.53 36.56
C ASP A 101 47.36 32.39 37.32
N ILE A 102 48.24 32.75 38.25
CA ILE A 102 49.08 31.85 39.03
C ILE A 102 48.45 31.66 40.43
N ASP A 103 48.12 30.42 40.78
CA ASP A 103 47.68 30.07 42.13
C ASP A 103 48.89 30.10 43.10
N ILE A 104 49.12 31.27 43.65
CA ILE A 104 50.26 31.53 44.56
C ILE A 104 50.18 30.66 45.83
N PRO A 105 49.00 30.51 46.51
CA PRO A 105 48.89 29.60 47.63
C PRO A 105 49.31 28.16 47.31
N ALA A 106 48.92 27.63 46.18
CA ALA A 106 49.31 26.27 45.74
C ALA A 106 50.83 26.15 45.51
N LEU A 107 51.48 27.16 44.92
CA LEU A 107 52.90 27.21 44.75
C LEU A 107 53.66 27.28 46.09
N GLN A 108 53.18 28.06 47.04
CA GLN A 108 53.76 28.16 48.41
C GLN A 108 53.61 26.85 49.19
N ALA A 109 52.57 26.04 48.90
CA ALA A 109 52.40 24.69 49.39
C ALA A 109 53.31 23.66 48.72
N GLY A 110 54.18 24.08 47.80
CA GLY A 110 55.09 23.19 47.02
C GLY A 110 54.42 22.50 45.84
N ASN A 111 53.20 22.85 45.47
CA ASN A 111 52.48 22.24 44.38
C ASN A 111 52.81 22.94 43.04
N GLN A 112 52.81 22.17 41.95
CA GLN A 112 52.93 22.70 40.61
C GLN A 112 51.56 23.29 40.19
N VAL A 113 51.57 24.43 39.49
CA VAL A 113 50.41 25.12 38.98
C VAL A 113 50.48 25.13 37.45
N THR A 114 49.46 24.63 36.79
CA THR A 114 49.31 24.72 35.35
C THR A 114 48.07 25.54 35.03
N GLY A 115 48.16 26.34 33.96
CA GLY A 115 47.04 27.20 33.53
C GLY A 115 47.09 27.56 32.07
N ARG A 116 46.12 28.29 31.63
CA ARG A 116 45.96 28.75 30.25
C ARG A 116 46.02 30.25 30.18
N VAL A 117 46.72 30.76 29.19
CA VAL A 117 46.73 32.18 28.85
C VAL A 117 45.63 32.40 27.80
N GLY A 118 44.53 33.07 28.23
CA GLY A 118 43.40 33.34 27.36
C GLY A 118 42.20 32.41 27.60
N ARG A 119 41.02 33.04 27.78
CA ARG A 119 39.80 32.40 28.37
C ARG A 119 38.87 31.66 27.40
N THR A 120 39.11 31.54 26.10
CA THR A 120 38.11 31.00 25.16
C THR A 120 38.56 29.76 24.43
N LEU A 121 37.95 28.63 24.76
CA LEU A 121 38.06 27.34 24.06
C LEU A 121 37.62 27.43 22.57
N LEU A 122 36.84 28.45 22.19
CA LEU A 122 36.28 28.65 20.85
C LEU A 122 37.06 29.64 19.96
N ALA A 123 38.13 30.26 20.50
CA ALA A 123 38.92 31.19 19.70
C ALA A 123 39.73 30.44 18.63
N THR A 124 39.77 30.96 17.42
CA THR A 124 40.51 30.38 16.28
C THR A 124 42.05 30.51 16.38
N GLY A 125 42.55 31.16 17.44
CA GLY A 125 43.97 31.38 17.69
C GLY A 125 44.65 30.24 18.44
N SER A 126 46.04 30.24 18.45
CA SER A 126 46.84 29.38 19.28
C SER A 126 46.57 29.67 20.77
N ILE A 127 46.53 28.60 21.57
CA ILE A 127 46.43 28.71 23.02
C ILE A 127 47.84 28.63 23.60
N GLU A 128 48.20 29.58 24.49
CA GLU A 128 49.40 29.47 25.27
C GLU A 128 49.00 28.85 26.62
N ILE A 129 49.73 27.79 27.00
CA ILE A 129 49.62 27.12 28.29
C ILE A 129 50.87 27.44 29.08
N PHE A 130 50.72 27.57 30.38
CA PHE A 130 51.83 27.75 31.28
C PHE A 130 51.87 26.68 32.37
N SER A 131 53.08 26.44 32.87
CA SER A 131 53.30 25.62 34.08
C SER A 131 54.29 26.38 35.01
N ALA A 132 53.91 26.57 36.23
CA ALA A 132 54.70 27.16 37.27
C ALA A 132 55.09 26.07 38.29
N VAL A 133 56.40 25.86 38.48
CA VAL A 133 56.93 24.82 39.34
C VAL A 133 57.90 25.46 40.39
N PRO A 134 57.71 25.18 41.68
CA PRO A 134 58.66 25.61 42.68
C PRO A 134 60.02 24.99 42.46
N ALA A 135 61.07 25.77 42.40
CA ALA A 135 62.47 25.30 42.33
C ALA A 135 62.96 25.05 43.77
N VAL A 136 62.71 23.84 44.26
CA VAL A 136 63.02 23.44 45.65
C VAL A 136 64.57 23.28 45.82
N GLY A 137 65.21 24.07 46.71
CA GLY A 137 66.62 23.90 47.05
C GLY A 137 67.34 25.17 47.46
N ALA A 138 66.90 26.33 47.07
CA ALA A 138 67.48 27.59 47.45
C ALA A 138 66.49 28.43 48.24
N ARG A 139 66.39 28.20 49.57
CA ARG A 139 65.70 29.16 50.48
C ARG A 139 66.59 30.46 50.42
N ALA A 140 66.25 31.30 49.50
CA ALA A 140 66.76 32.65 49.50
C ALA A 140 65.96 33.42 50.57
N ALA A 141 66.72 34.27 51.34
CA ALA A 141 66.05 35.15 52.34
C ALA A 141 65.04 36.14 51.76
N ALA A 142 64.78 36.08 50.46
CA ALA A 142 63.94 36.97 49.68
C ALA A 142 62.68 36.31 49.07
N GLY A 143 62.41 35.00 49.33
CA GLY A 143 61.25 34.28 48.80
C GLY A 143 61.61 32.98 48.03
N GLU A 144 60.61 32.20 47.60
CA GLU A 144 60.82 30.92 46.89
C GLU A 144 60.97 31.15 45.38
N PRO A 145 62.06 30.63 44.75
CA PRO A 145 62.19 30.69 43.31
C PRO A 145 61.16 29.75 42.63
N VAL A 146 60.46 30.26 41.62
CA VAL A 146 59.47 29.52 40.82
C VAL A 146 59.88 29.62 39.36
N LEU A 147 59.99 28.46 38.72
CA LEU A 147 60.16 28.36 37.25
C LEU A 147 58.81 28.43 36.59
N VAL A 148 58.55 29.44 35.74
CA VAL A 148 57.38 29.57 34.92
C VAL A 148 57.71 29.30 33.45
N VAL A 149 57.09 28.32 32.87
CA VAL A 149 57.32 27.87 31.49
C VAL A 149 56.04 28.02 30.70
N THR A 150 56.17 28.50 29.47
CA THR A 150 55.02 28.63 28.54
C THR A 150 55.26 27.84 27.29
N ARG A 151 54.16 27.27 26.75
CA ARG A 151 54.18 26.60 25.47
C ARG A 151 52.98 27.01 24.63
N ARG A 152 53.18 27.18 23.35
CA ARG A 152 52.11 27.48 22.41
C ARG A 152 51.54 26.19 21.83
N VAL A 153 50.29 25.90 22.07
CA VAL A 153 49.58 24.78 21.47
C VAL A 153 49.01 25.26 20.13
N PRO A 154 49.39 24.64 19.01
CA PRO A 154 48.91 25.05 17.70
C PRO A 154 47.41 24.87 17.63
N SER A 155 46.71 25.85 17.05
CA SER A 155 45.26 25.75 16.83
C SER A 155 44.99 24.74 15.73
N PRO A 156 43.98 23.86 15.88
CA PRO A 156 43.48 23.03 14.78
C PRO A 156 42.85 23.85 13.65
N ALA A 157 42.91 25.20 13.72
CA ALA A 157 42.31 26.07 12.70
C ALA A 157 42.78 25.78 11.28
N ASN A 158 44.01 25.31 11.11
CA ASN A 158 44.52 24.85 9.82
C ASN A 158 43.80 23.59 9.30
N GLY A 159 43.12 22.83 10.17
CA GLY A 159 42.28 21.71 9.81
C GLY A 159 40.81 22.09 9.55
N LEU A 160 40.37 23.30 9.90
CA LEU A 160 38.96 23.71 9.75
C LEU A 160 38.44 23.56 8.31
N GLY A 161 39.32 23.85 7.31
CA GLY A 161 38.96 23.65 5.90
C GLY A 161 38.64 22.20 5.54
N TYR A 162 39.36 21.23 6.13
CA TYR A 162 39.08 19.80 5.92
C TYR A 162 37.72 19.39 6.58
N PHE A 163 37.42 19.89 7.76
CA PHE A 163 36.12 19.63 8.41
C PHE A 163 34.95 20.21 7.63
N VAL A 164 35.12 21.42 7.08
CA VAL A 164 34.10 22.03 6.21
C VAL A 164 33.94 21.24 4.92
N LEU A 165 35.02 20.80 4.28
CA LEU A 165 34.95 19.98 3.07
C LEU A 165 34.31 18.63 3.32
N ILE A 166 34.62 17.93 4.40
CA ILE A 166 33.98 16.67 4.80
C ILE A 166 32.48 16.90 5.07
N GLY A 167 32.13 17.98 5.78
CA GLY A 167 30.74 18.35 6.04
C GLY A 167 29.94 18.61 4.77
N LEU A 168 30.51 19.37 3.81
CA LEU A 168 29.89 19.62 2.50
C LEU A 168 29.72 18.31 1.70
N GLY A 169 30.73 17.43 1.73
CA GLY A 169 30.69 16.11 1.09
C GLY A 169 29.57 15.24 1.66
N ALA A 170 29.45 15.21 2.99
CA ALA A 170 28.37 14.47 3.66
C ALA A 170 26.98 14.99 3.31
N VAL A 171 26.79 16.30 3.24
CA VAL A 171 25.53 16.93 2.81
C VAL A 171 25.21 16.60 1.35
N ALA A 172 26.21 16.63 0.46
CA ALA A 172 26.02 16.29 -0.94
C ALA A 172 25.59 14.82 -1.11
N VAL A 173 26.23 13.88 -0.39
CA VAL A 173 25.87 12.46 -0.39
C VAL A 173 24.46 12.26 0.16
N ALA A 174 24.11 12.90 1.27
CA ALA A 174 22.80 12.81 1.86
C ALA A 174 21.70 13.36 0.92
N ALA A 175 21.97 14.47 0.24
CA ALA A 175 21.06 15.05 -0.75
C ALA A 175 20.87 14.11 -1.95
N ALA A 176 21.94 13.49 -2.43
CA ALA A 176 21.89 12.49 -3.51
C ALA A 176 21.08 11.26 -3.11
N LEU A 177 21.32 10.71 -1.91
CA LEU A 177 20.56 9.60 -1.35
C LEU A 177 19.08 9.95 -1.17
N ALA A 178 18.76 11.11 -0.59
CA ALA A 178 17.39 11.57 -0.42
C ALA A 178 16.66 11.73 -1.77
N ALA A 179 17.35 12.25 -2.79
CA ALA A 179 16.81 12.35 -4.14
C ALA A 179 16.58 10.97 -4.77
N ALA A 180 17.52 10.03 -4.60
CA ALA A 180 17.41 8.67 -5.09
C ALA A 180 16.23 7.91 -4.42
N LEU A 181 16.13 7.96 -3.08
CA LEU A 181 15.01 7.37 -2.35
C LEU A 181 13.67 8.00 -2.74
N SER A 182 13.62 9.32 -2.88
CA SER A 182 12.40 10.01 -3.30
C SER A 182 11.96 9.60 -4.71
N ARG A 183 12.90 9.38 -5.61
CA ARG A 183 12.58 8.88 -6.97
C ARG A 183 12.13 7.43 -6.94
N ARG A 184 12.81 6.59 -6.17
CA ARG A 184 12.57 5.15 -6.15
C ARG A 184 11.31 4.74 -5.38
N PHE A 185 10.98 5.40 -4.27
CA PHE A 185 9.86 5.02 -3.40
C PHE A 185 8.70 6.03 -3.39
N ALA A 186 8.98 7.32 -3.27
CA ALA A 186 7.92 8.30 -3.10
C ALA A 186 7.14 8.58 -4.39
N ARG A 187 7.80 8.56 -5.57
CA ARG A 187 7.14 8.84 -6.84
C ARG A 187 6.10 7.78 -7.23
N PRO A 188 6.41 6.46 -7.21
CA PRO A 188 5.44 5.43 -7.55
C PRO A 188 4.21 5.45 -6.65
N VAL A 189 4.40 5.61 -5.33
CA VAL A 189 3.28 5.70 -4.38
C VAL A 189 2.38 6.91 -4.64
N VAL A 190 2.98 8.08 -4.94
CA VAL A 190 2.19 9.27 -5.29
C VAL A 190 1.47 9.07 -6.63
N ALA A 191 2.12 8.44 -7.63
CA ALA A 191 1.49 8.14 -8.91
C ALA A 191 0.30 7.18 -8.74
N ALA A 192 0.44 6.14 -7.90
CA ALA A 192 -0.66 5.23 -7.57
C ALA A 192 -1.83 5.95 -6.90
N ALA A 193 -1.56 6.83 -5.92
CA ALA A 193 -2.59 7.63 -5.27
C ALA A 193 -3.27 8.64 -6.22
N ASP A 194 -2.53 9.20 -7.18
CA ASP A 194 -3.08 10.11 -8.19
C ASP A 194 -3.94 9.36 -9.21
N ALA A 195 -3.48 8.17 -9.67
CA ALA A 195 -4.27 7.31 -10.55
C ALA A 195 -5.57 6.88 -9.88
N THR A 196 -5.52 6.43 -8.62
CA THR A 196 -6.71 6.04 -7.85
C THR A 196 -7.70 7.21 -7.69
N ARG A 197 -7.22 8.44 -7.44
CA ARG A 197 -8.09 9.64 -7.39
C ARG A 197 -8.75 9.95 -8.73
N LYS A 198 -8.02 9.82 -9.85
CA LYS A 198 -8.56 10.01 -11.18
C LYS A 198 -9.62 8.96 -11.50
N MET A 199 -9.36 7.68 -11.15
CA MET A 199 -10.34 6.59 -11.29
C MET A 199 -11.61 6.87 -10.48
N ALA A 200 -11.48 7.34 -9.24
CA ALA A 200 -12.62 7.74 -8.40
C ALA A 200 -13.40 8.94 -8.97
N ALA A 201 -12.74 9.83 -9.71
CA ALA A 201 -13.37 10.94 -10.43
C ALA A 201 -14.00 10.52 -11.79
N GLY A 202 -13.90 9.25 -12.17
CA GLY A 202 -14.50 8.70 -13.40
C GLY A 202 -13.53 8.48 -14.56
N ASP A 203 -12.26 8.89 -14.46
CA ASP A 203 -11.23 8.60 -15.45
C ASP A 203 -10.66 7.20 -15.21
N LEU A 204 -11.37 6.18 -15.67
CA LEU A 204 -10.97 4.79 -15.57
C LEU A 204 -9.84 4.39 -16.53
N ALA A 205 -9.42 5.30 -17.43
CA ALA A 205 -8.26 5.10 -18.31
C ALA A 205 -6.94 5.45 -17.64
N ALA A 206 -6.96 6.15 -16.49
CA ALA A 206 -5.76 6.46 -15.71
C ALA A 206 -4.99 5.20 -15.35
N ARG A 207 -3.67 5.20 -15.55
CA ARG A 207 -2.78 4.06 -15.23
C ARG A 207 -1.58 4.53 -14.43
N VAL A 208 -1.07 3.67 -13.58
CA VAL A 208 0.21 3.84 -12.89
C VAL A 208 1.30 3.35 -13.83
N PRO A 209 2.28 4.19 -14.20
CA PRO A 209 3.37 3.76 -15.07
C PRO A 209 4.28 2.76 -14.33
N GLU A 210 4.58 1.66 -14.98
CA GLU A 210 5.55 0.67 -14.50
C GLU A 210 6.95 1.08 -14.98
N HIS A 211 7.93 1.14 -14.07
CA HIS A 211 9.30 1.51 -14.43
C HIS A 211 10.23 0.31 -14.24
N ALA A 212 11.09 0.08 -15.22
CA ALA A 212 12.18 -0.90 -15.10
C ALA A 212 13.12 -0.46 -13.96
N GLY A 213 13.12 -1.19 -12.84
CA GLY A 213 13.90 -0.88 -11.64
C GLY A 213 13.08 -0.50 -10.41
N ASP A 214 11.76 -0.55 -10.48
CA ASP A 214 10.93 -0.54 -9.28
C ASP A 214 11.20 -1.81 -8.45
N SER A 215 11.03 -1.72 -7.12
CA SER A 215 11.04 -2.93 -6.30
C SER A 215 9.82 -3.78 -6.63
N ASP A 216 9.92 -5.11 -6.39
CA ASP A 216 8.84 -6.05 -6.70
C ASP A 216 7.51 -5.62 -6.05
N GLU A 217 7.55 -5.08 -4.84
CA GLU A 217 6.36 -4.61 -4.11
C GLU A 217 5.72 -3.38 -4.77
N LEU A 218 6.52 -2.46 -5.33
CA LEU A 218 6.00 -1.27 -6.01
C LEU A 218 5.45 -1.62 -7.39
N ALA A 219 6.07 -2.56 -8.09
CA ALA A 219 5.56 -3.10 -9.34
C ALA A 219 4.25 -3.85 -9.11
N ASP A 220 4.12 -4.64 -8.03
CA ASP A 220 2.89 -5.30 -7.62
C ASP A 220 1.77 -4.31 -7.30
N LEU A 221 2.10 -3.22 -6.58
CA LEU A 221 1.14 -2.14 -6.31
C LEU A 221 0.64 -1.51 -7.62
N ALA A 222 1.54 -1.19 -8.56
CA ALA A 222 1.17 -0.61 -9.85
C ALA A 222 0.27 -1.56 -10.63
N ARG A 223 0.62 -2.87 -10.72
CA ARG A 223 -0.19 -3.89 -11.38
C ARG A 223 -1.58 -4.03 -10.74
N SER A 224 -1.65 -4.06 -9.40
CA SER A 224 -2.91 -4.18 -8.66
C SER A 224 -3.83 -2.98 -8.92
N VAL A 225 -3.29 -1.75 -8.90
CA VAL A 225 -4.07 -0.54 -9.20
C VAL A 225 -4.52 -0.52 -10.66
N ASN A 226 -3.65 -0.91 -11.60
CA ASN A 226 -3.97 -0.99 -13.02
C ASN A 226 -5.04 -2.05 -13.32
N TRP A 227 -4.94 -3.22 -12.66
CA TRP A 227 -5.95 -4.27 -12.73
C TRP A 227 -7.30 -3.80 -12.20
N LEU A 228 -7.31 -3.16 -11.03
CA LEU A 228 -8.55 -2.60 -10.45
C LEU A 228 -9.20 -1.58 -11.39
N GLY A 229 -8.40 -0.69 -12.01
CA GLY A 229 -8.91 0.27 -12.98
C GLY A 229 -9.50 -0.38 -14.23
N ALA A 230 -8.88 -1.46 -14.72
CA ALA A 230 -9.40 -2.25 -15.84
C ALA A 230 -10.71 -2.95 -15.48
N GLU A 231 -10.80 -3.54 -14.28
CA GLU A 231 -12.01 -4.22 -13.82
C GLU A 231 -13.17 -3.25 -13.60
N LEU A 232 -12.92 -2.08 -13.01
CA LEU A 232 -13.94 -1.03 -12.88
C LEU A 232 -14.44 -0.53 -14.25
N ALA A 233 -13.53 -0.37 -15.23
CA ALA A 233 -13.91 0.01 -16.58
C ALA A 233 -14.81 -1.06 -17.21
N ARG A 234 -14.43 -2.35 -17.08
CA ARG A 234 -15.19 -3.49 -17.61
C ARG A 234 -16.61 -3.55 -17.01
N VAL A 235 -16.72 -3.43 -15.68
CA VAL A 235 -18.02 -3.44 -15.00
C VAL A 235 -18.90 -2.28 -15.46
N ARG A 236 -18.33 -1.08 -15.61
CA ARG A 236 -19.07 0.11 -16.06
C ARG A 236 -19.53 0.01 -17.51
N ASP A 237 -18.70 -0.56 -18.37
CA ASP A 237 -19.06 -0.80 -19.78
C ASP A 237 -20.18 -1.85 -19.89
N GLN A 238 -20.14 -2.90 -19.07
CA GLN A 238 -21.21 -3.90 -18.98
C GLN A 238 -22.53 -3.25 -18.50
N GLU A 239 -22.47 -2.41 -17.45
CA GLU A 239 -23.66 -1.68 -16.98
C GLU A 239 -24.24 -0.75 -18.05
N ARG A 240 -23.37 -0.05 -18.78
CA ARG A 240 -23.81 0.82 -19.89
C ARG A 240 -24.45 0.02 -21.02
N GLN A 241 -23.84 -1.09 -21.43
CA GLN A 241 -24.39 -1.98 -22.45
C GLN A 241 -25.73 -2.55 -22.02
N PHE A 242 -25.85 -2.97 -20.74
CA PHE A 242 -27.09 -3.40 -20.15
C PHE A 242 -28.22 -2.36 -20.29
N LEU A 243 -27.96 -1.10 -19.86
CA LEU A 243 -28.96 -0.01 -19.96
C LEU A 243 -29.37 0.28 -21.42
N LEU A 244 -28.42 0.24 -22.35
CA LEU A 244 -28.71 0.41 -23.78
C LEU A 244 -29.57 -0.72 -24.31
N SER A 245 -29.26 -1.98 -23.97
CA SER A 245 -30.03 -3.15 -24.39
C SER A 245 -31.46 -3.11 -23.85
N VAL A 246 -31.63 -2.82 -22.53
CA VAL A 246 -32.95 -2.62 -21.92
C VAL A 246 -33.76 -1.56 -22.65
N SER A 247 -33.12 -0.43 -22.99
CA SER A 247 -33.79 0.67 -23.71
C SER A 247 -34.29 0.22 -25.09
N HIS A 248 -33.51 -0.60 -25.78
CA HIS A 248 -33.90 -1.17 -27.08
C HIS A 248 -35.02 -2.20 -26.94
N GLU A 249 -34.93 -3.10 -25.96
CA GLU A 249 -35.94 -4.15 -25.70
C GLU A 249 -37.28 -3.57 -25.24
N LEU A 250 -37.29 -2.43 -24.56
CA LEU A 250 -38.53 -1.71 -24.19
C LEU A 250 -39.10 -0.92 -25.38
N ARG A 251 -38.26 -0.33 -26.22
CA ARG A 251 -38.75 0.53 -27.33
C ARG A 251 -39.49 -0.26 -28.41
N THR A 252 -38.98 -1.46 -28.74
CA THR A 252 -39.58 -2.29 -29.82
C THR A 252 -41.05 -2.64 -29.58
N PRO A 253 -41.43 -3.28 -28.44
CA PRO A 253 -42.83 -3.58 -28.16
C PRO A 253 -43.67 -2.31 -28.02
N LEU A 254 -43.15 -1.24 -27.44
CA LEU A 254 -43.85 0.02 -27.29
C LEU A 254 -44.18 0.64 -28.65
N THR A 255 -43.23 0.60 -29.61
CA THR A 255 -43.49 1.06 -30.98
C THR A 255 -44.55 0.19 -31.67
N SER A 256 -44.52 -1.13 -31.49
CA SER A 256 -45.51 -2.05 -32.00
C SER A 256 -46.90 -1.74 -31.44
N ILE A 257 -47.01 -1.61 -30.11
CA ILE A 257 -48.27 -1.24 -29.44
C ILE A 257 -48.80 0.08 -29.99
N SER A 258 -47.98 1.13 -30.07
CA SER A 258 -48.38 2.44 -30.56
C SER A 258 -48.83 2.40 -32.01
N GLY A 259 -48.07 1.70 -32.89
CA GLY A 259 -48.43 1.59 -34.30
C GLY A 259 -49.73 0.83 -34.56
N TYR A 260 -49.95 -0.30 -33.85
CA TYR A 260 -51.21 -1.06 -33.99
C TYR A 260 -52.37 -0.31 -33.35
N ALA A 261 -52.18 0.40 -32.26
CA ALA A 261 -53.24 1.21 -31.64
C ALA A 261 -53.63 2.37 -32.58
N GLU A 262 -52.69 3.02 -33.26
CA GLU A 262 -52.92 4.09 -34.24
C GLU A 262 -53.69 3.53 -35.45
N ALA A 263 -53.26 2.37 -35.97
CA ALA A 263 -53.95 1.69 -37.08
C ALA A 263 -55.42 1.28 -36.74
N VAL A 264 -55.67 0.89 -35.50
CA VAL A 264 -57.05 0.61 -35.04
C VAL A 264 -57.85 1.90 -34.92
N LEU A 265 -57.27 3.01 -34.40
CA LEU A 265 -57.98 4.30 -34.26
C LEU A 265 -58.27 4.94 -35.62
N ASP A 266 -57.35 4.86 -36.57
CA ASP A 266 -57.48 5.45 -37.92
C ASP A 266 -58.31 4.58 -38.85
N GLY A 267 -58.74 3.39 -38.46
CA GLY A 267 -59.50 2.45 -39.27
C GLY A 267 -58.69 1.81 -40.40
N THR A 268 -57.34 1.91 -40.35
CA THR A 268 -56.44 1.34 -41.37
C THR A 268 -56.08 -0.11 -41.07
N ALA A 269 -56.36 -0.59 -39.82
CA ALA A 269 -56.15 -2.01 -39.50
C ALA A 269 -57.09 -2.90 -40.28
N THR A 270 -56.57 -3.77 -41.14
CA THR A 270 -57.36 -4.71 -41.96
C THR A 270 -58.15 -5.71 -41.07
N ASP A 271 -57.56 -6.10 -39.96
CA ASP A 271 -58.19 -6.94 -38.93
C ASP A 271 -57.95 -6.29 -37.56
N GLN A 272 -58.98 -5.62 -37.01
CA GLN A 272 -58.91 -4.96 -35.74
C GLN A 272 -58.71 -5.95 -34.57
N GLN A 273 -59.28 -7.16 -34.68
CA GLN A 273 -59.18 -8.15 -33.61
C GLN A 273 -57.77 -8.73 -33.52
N ALA A 274 -57.14 -8.97 -34.68
CA ALA A 274 -55.71 -9.35 -34.75
C ALA A 274 -54.80 -8.23 -34.24
N ALA A 275 -55.05 -6.96 -34.56
CA ALA A 275 -54.29 -5.81 -34.10
C ALA A 275 -54.37 -5.65 -32.58
N VAL A 276 -55.56 -5.76 -31.98
CA VAL A 276 -55.76 -5.76 -30.52
C VAL A 276 -55.06 -6.97 -29.87
N GLY A 277 -55.05 -8.12 -30.54
CA GLY A 277 -54.29 -9.29 -30.10
C GLY A 277 -52.79 -9.00 -29.98
N VAL A 278 -52.19 -8.37 -30.99
CA VAL A 278 -50.76 -7.97 -30.97
C VAL A 278 -50.49 -6.99 -29.83
N ILE A 279 -51.33 -5.97 -29.63
CA ILE A 279 -51.19 -5.00 -28.53
C ILE A 279 -51.18 -5.71 -27.18
N ARG A 280 -52.09 -6.64 -26.95
CA ARG A 280 -52.18 -7.42 -25.71
C ARG A 280 -50.94 -8.26 -25.50
N ASP A 281 -50.46 -8.94 -26.52
CA ASP A 281 -49.33 -9.86 -26.44
C ASP A 281 -47.99 -9.08 -26.20
N GLU A 282 -47.83 -7.92 -26.81
CA GLU A 282 -46.67 -7.04 -26.56
C GLU A 282 -46.74 -6.36 -25.19
N ALA A 283 -47.95 -6.01 -24.69
CA ALA A 283 -48.12 -5.50 -23.31
C ALA A 283 -47.73 -6.57 -22.27
N ALA A 284 -48.15 -7.82 -22.45
CA ALA A 284 -47.77 -8.93 -21.58
C ALA A 284 -46.25 -9.24 -21.64
N ARG A 285 -45.65 -9.02 -22.80
CA ARG A 285 -44.18 -9.13 -22.94
C ARG A 285 -43.46 -8.03 -22.16
N LEU A 286 -43.93 -6.77 -22.24
CA LEU A 286 -43.36 -5.64 -21.46
C LEU A 286 -43.49 -5.88 -19.95
N GLU A 287 -44.63 -6.39 -19.50
CA GLU A 287 -44.85 -6.72 -18.08
C GLU A 287 -43.84 -7.73 -17.57
N ARG A 288 -43.58 -8.80 -18.33
CA ARG A 288 -42.55 -9.81 -18.02
C ARG A 288 -41.16 -9.17 -17.97
N LEU A 289 -40.78 -8.36 -18.98
CA LEU A 289 -39.47 -7.70 -19.04
C LEU A 289 -39.22 -6.78 -17.83
N VAL A 290 -40.24 -5.99 -17.45
CA VAL A 290 -40.15 -5.12 -16.27
C VAL A 290 -40.04 -5.95 -14.99
N GLY A 291 -40.80 -7.05 -14.88
CA GLY A 291 -40.69 -8.00 -13.78
C GLY A 291 -39.28 -8.57 -13.62
N ASP A 292 -38.70 -9.06 -14.72
CA ASP A 292 -37.32 -9.60 -14.77
C ASP A 292 -36.28 -8.56 -14.35
N LEU A 293 -36.42 -7.29 -14.80
CA LEU A 293 -35.55 -6.18 -14.45
C LEU A 293 -35.60 -5.83 -12.96
N LEU A 294 -36.82 -5.76 -12.40
CA LEU A 294 -37.00 -5.48 -10.97
C LEU A 294 -36.40 -6.59 -10.10
N GLU A 295 -36.48 -7.82 -10.58
CA GLU A 295 -35.92 -8.96 -9.88
C GLU A 295 -34.39 -8.94 -9.89
N LEU A 296 -33.77 -8.72 -11.03
CA LEU A 296 -32.31 -8.52 -11.11
C LEU A 296 -31.85 -7.38 -10.20
N ALA A 297 -32.58 -6.25 -10.20
CA ALA A 297 -32.24 -5.13 -9.32
C ALA A 297 -32.36 -5.49 -7.82
N ARG A 298 -33.29 -6.37 -7.43
CA ARG A 298 -33.40 -6.86 -6.05
C ARG A 298 -32.27 -7.79 -5.66
N ILE A 299 -31.84 -8.65 -6.57
CA ILE A 299 -30.71 -9.56 -6.35
C ILE A 299 -29.42 -8.76 -6.20
N ASP A 300 -29.13 -7.79 -7.08
CA ASP A 300 -27.93 -6.93 -7.05
C ASP A 300 -27.80 -6.12 -5.75
N ALA A 301 -28.93 -5.65 -5.20
CA ALA A 301 -28.93 -4.86 -3.97
C ALA A 301 -28.52 -5.65 -2.71
N ARG A 302 -28.16 -6.94 -2.81
CA ARG A 302 -27.92 -7.84 -1.67
C ARG A 302 -29.01 -7.80 -0.60
N ARG A 303 -30.19 -7.29 -0.94
CA ARG A 303 -31.37 -7.24 -0.07
C ARG A 303 -32.25 -8.49 -0.23
N PHE A 304 -31.75 -9.41 -1.05
CA PHE A 304 -32.44 -10.65 -1.36
C PHE A 304 -32.19 -11.65 -0.22
N ARG A 305 -33.26 -12.02 0.48
CA ARG A 305 -33.22 -13.01 1.54
C ARG A 305 -33.65 -14.36 0.96
N ILE A 306 -32.73 -15.33 0.95
CA ILE A 306 -33.00 -16.71 0.57
C ILE A 306 -33.62 -17.41 1.79
N ASP A 307 -34.80 -17.97 1.63
CA ASP A 307 -35.49 -18.82 2.63
C ASP A 307 -35.19 -20.30 2.31
N ALA A 308 -33.91 -20.68 2.57
CA ALA A 308 -33.45 -22.03 2.26
C ALA A 308 -34.07 -23.06 3.24
N ARG A 309 -34.78 -24.02 2.70
CA ARG A 309 -35.41 -25.13 3.44
C ARG A 309 -35.30 -26.44 2.65
N PRO A 310 -35.50 -27.60 3.29
CA PRO A 310 -35.55 -28.88 2.58
C PRO A 310 -36.70 -28.88 1.56
N VAL A 311 -36.36 -29.10 0.29
CA VAL A 311 -37.33 -29.13 -0.83
C VAL A 311 -37.25 -30.49 -1.52
N ASP A 312 -38.39 -31.13 -1.70
CA ASP A 312 -38.51 -32.33 -2.53
C ASP A 312 -38.39 -31.94 -4.01
N LEU A 313 -37.28 -32.36 -4.65
CA LEU A 313 -37.03 -32.02 -6.06
C LEU A 313 -38.06 -32.56 -7.01
N GLY A 314 -38.50 -33.79 -6.85
CA GLY A 314 -39.49 -34.42 -7.72
C GLY A 314 -40.84 -33.71 -7.67
N ALA A 315 -41.31 -33.44 -6.46
CA ALA A 315 -42.59 -32.73 -6.26
C ALA A 315 -42.53 -31.28 -6.80
N LEU A 316 -41.38 -30.59 -6.64
CA LEU A 316 -41.22 -29.23 -7.15
C LEU A 316 -41.19 -29.22 -8.69
N VAL A 317 -40.31 -30.05 -9.30
CA VAL A 317 -40.17 -30.14 -10.76
C VAL A 317 -41.48 -30.46 -11.40
N THR A 318 -42.22 -31.51 -10.91
CA THR A 318 -43.49 -31.93 -11.47
C THR A 318 -44.51 -30.80 -11.43
N ARG A 319 -44.72 -30.14 -10.29
CA ARG A 319 -45.64 -29.01 -10.16
C ARG A 319 -45.30 -27.85 -11.08
N THR A 320 -44.01 -27.49 -11.18
CA THR A 320 -43.57 -26.39 -12.04
C THR A 320 -43.81 -26.69 -13.52
N VAL A 321 -43.43 -27.90 -13.95
CA VAL A 321 -43.62 -28.34 -15.34
C VAL A 321 -45.06 -28.47 -15.70
N ASP A 322 -45.93 -28.98 -14.80
CA ASP A 322 -47.38 -29.07 -15.01
C ASP A 322 -47.99 -27.69 -15.24
N GLY A 323 -47.52 -26.66 -14.54
CA GLY A 323 -47.95 -25.27 -14.76
C GLY A 323 -47.58 -24.72 -16.15
N LEU A 324 -46.59 -25.30 -16.82
CA LEU A 324 -46.12 -24.87 -18.15
C LEU A 324 -46.69 -25.72 -19.30
N ARG A 325 -47.46 -26.80 -19.03
CA ARG A 325 -48.08 -27.63 -20.08
C ARG A 325 -49.02 -26.86 -21.04
N PRO A 326 -49.85 -25.87 -20.56
CA PRO A 326 -50.63 -25.08 -21.48
C PRO A 326 -49.78 -24.31 -22.49
N THR A 327 -48.68 -23.72 -22.01
CA THR A 327 -47.72 -22.98 -22.86
C THR A 327 -47.03 -23.91 -23.87
N ALA A 328 -46.57 -25.06 -23.44
CA ALA A 328 -45.98 -26.08 -24.30
C ALA A 328 -47.00 -26.56 -25.38
N SER A 329 -48.25 -26.82 -25.00
CA SER A 329 -49.28 -27.22 -25.94
C SER A 329 -49.61 -26.12 -26.97
N ALA A 330 -49.64 -24.84 -26.53
CA ALA A 330 -49.84 -23.71 -27.46
C ALA A 330 -48.65 -23.54 -28.44
N ALA A 331 -47.44 -23.88 -28.01
CA ALA A 331 -46.21 -23.88 -28.85
C ALA A 331 -46.08 -25.13 -29.72
N GLY A 332 -46.96 -26.14 -29.54
CA GLY A 332 -46.89 -27.43 -30.27
C GLY A 332 -45.67 -28.29 -29.83
N VAL A 333 -45.11 -28.09 -28.66
CA VAL A 333 -43.92 -28.78 -28.13
C VAL A 333 -44.34 -29.82 -27.09
N ALA A 334 -43.83 -31.04 -27.25
CA ALA A 334 -44.04 -32.12 -26.27
C ALA A 334 -43.20 -31.85 -25.02
N LEU A 335 -43.83 -31.59 -23.86
CA LEU A 335 -43.15 -31.36 -22.59
C LEU A 335 -43.29 -32.60 -21.70
N THR A 336 -42.17 -33.26 -21.44
CA THR A 336 -42.11 -34.49 -20.66
C THR A 336 -41.27 -34.32 -19.40
N VAL A 337 -41.74 -34.93 -18.31
CA VAL A 337 -40.94 -35.12 -17.10
C VAL A 337 -40.56 -36.60 -17.03
N SER A 338 -39.25 -36.86 -16.96
CA SER A 338 -38.75 -38.23 -16.79
C SER A 338 -38.17 -38.36 -15.40
N ASP A 339 -38.77 -39.24 -14.61
CA ASP A 339 -38.27 -39.56 -13.29
C ASP A 339 -36.89 -40.21 -13.37
N SER A 340 -36.04 -39.94 -12.40
CA SER A 340 -34.89 -40.82 -12.08
C SER A 340 -35.43 -42.25 -11.84
N PRO A 341 -34.62 -43.34 -12.10
CA PRO A 341 -35.13 -44.68 -12.18
C PRO A 341 -36.12 -45.03 -11.07
N ALA A 342 -37.32 -45.45 -11.52
CA ALA A 342 -38.55 -45.58 -10.76
C ALA A 342 -38.35 -46.20 -9.36
N GLY A 343 -38.82 -45.53 -8.31
CA GLY A 343 -38.97 -46.07 -6.98
C GLY A 343 -37.89 -45.73 -5.94
N GLY A 344 -37.05 -44.74 -6.19
CA GLY A 344 -36.10 -44.19 -5.17
C GLY A 344 -36.83 -43.33 -4.12
N PRO A 345 -36.21 -43.15 -2.93
CA PRO A 345 -36.75 -42.26 -1.90
C PRO A 345 -36.78 -40.81 -2.41
N PRO A 346 -37.69 -39.95 -1.90
CA PRO A 346 -37.75 -38.54 -2.26
C PRO A 346 -36.39 -37.87 -2.00
N VAL A 347 -35.94 -37.07 -2.99
CA VAL A 347 -34.65 -36.36 -2.94
C VAL A 347 -34.88 -34.96 -2.41
N HIS A 348 -34.35 -34.68 -1.24
CA HIS A 348 -34.40 -33.35 -0.64
C HIS A 348 -33.11 -32.57 -0.83
N VAL A 349 -33.25 -31.31 -1.25
CA VAL A 349 -32.12 -30.35 -1.34
C VAL A 349 -32.44 -29.13 -0.49
N LEU A 350 -31.41 -28.44 -0.03
CA LEU A 350 -31.58 -27.19 0.70
C LEU A 350 -31.66 -26.04 -0.31
N ALA A 351 -32.85 -25.48 -0.49
CA ALA A 351 -33.09 -24.38 -1.43
C ALA A 351 -34.32 -23.56 -1.01
N ASP A 352 -34.44 -22.35 -1.57
CA ASP A 352 -35.72 -21.61 -1.52
C ASP A 352 -36.67 -22.17 -2.59
N PRO A 353 -37.82 -22.74 -2.21
CA PRO A 353 -38.71 -23.44 -3.15
C PRO A 353 -39.29 -22.52 -4.23
N ASP A 354 -39.61 -21.25 -3.91
CA ASP A 354 -40.17 -20.32 -4.87
C ASP A 354 -39.13 -19.92 -5.90
N ARG A 355 -37.89 -19.70 -5.46
CA ARG A 355 -36.76 -19.36 -6.33
C ARG A 355 -36.31 -20.54 -7.18
N LEU A 356 -36.29 -21.74 -6.60
CA LEU A 356 -35.97 -22.93 -7.38
C LEU A 356 -37.05 -23.20 -8.43
N ALA A 357 -38.32 -23.08 -8.09
CA ALA A 357 -39.40 -23.18 -9.06
C ALA A 357 -39.27 -22.17 -10.21
N GLN A 358 -38.90 -20.93 -9.88
CA GLN A 358 -38.62 -19.89 -10.86
C GLN A 358 -37.40 -20.23 -11.77
N MET A 359 -36.32 -20.76 -11.21
CA MET A 359 -35.19 -21.23 -12.03
C MET A 359 -35.63 -22.30 -13.02
N VAL A 360 -36.35 -23.28 -12.54
CA VAL A 360 -36.88 -24.37 -13.40
C VAL A 360 -37.84 -23.81 -14.47
N ALA A 361 -38.70 -22.89 -14.09
CA ALA A 361 -39.67 -22.25 -15.04
C ALA A 361 -38.92 -21.46 -16.13
N ASN A 362 -37.86 -20.70 -15.77
CA ASN A 362 -37.05 -19.96 -16.73
C ASN A 362 -36.28 -20.90 -17.68
N LEU A 363 -35.73 -22.00 -17.17
CA LEU A 363 -35.04 -22.98 -18.02
C LEU A 363 -36.01 -23.68 -18.97
N VAL A 364 -37.18 -24.11 -18.48
CA VAL A 364 -38.18 -24.76 -19.31
C VAL A 364 -38.78 -23.78 -20.32
N GLY A 365 -39.09 -22.54 -19.91
CA GLY A 365 -39.53 -21.49 -20.81
C GLY A 365 -38.54 -21.23 -21.95
N ASN A 366 -37.28 -21.10 -21.62
CA ASN A 366 -36.21 -20.96 -22.62
C ASN A 366 -36.15 -22.19 -23.56
N ALA A 367 -36.22 -23.40 -23.03
CA ALA A 367 -36.24 -24.62 -23.81
C ALA A 367 -37.42 -24.66 -24.77
N LEU A 368 -38.63 -24.29 -24.33
CA LEU A 368 -39.88 -24.23 -25.16
C LEU A 368 -39.74 -23.20 -26.30
N ASP A 369 -39.08 -22.08 -26.06
CA ASP A 369 -38.84 -21.04 -27.09
C ASP A 369 -37.95 -21.51 -28.24
N PHE A 370 -37.05 -22.46 -27.96
CA PHE A 370 -36.04 -22.93 -28.95
C PHE A 370 -36.26 -24.36 -29.40
N ALA A 371 -37.03 -25.18 -28.73
CA ALA A 371 -37.27 -26.56 -29.09
C ALA A 371 -37.85 -26.67 -30.52
N ALA A 372 -37.46 -27.74 -31.20
CA ALA A 372 -38.06 -28.09 -32.50
C ALA A 372 -39.39 -28.84 -32.31
N SER A 373 -39.46 -29.77 -31.35
CA SER A 373 -40.63 -30.61 -31.10
C SER A 373 -40.73 -31.09 -29.64
N SER A 374 -39.66 -31.12 -28.88
CA SER A 374 -39.68 -31.74 -27.54
C SER A 374 -38.77 -31.08 -26.52
N VAL A 375 -39.28 -31.00 -25.30
CA VAL A 375 -38.50 -30.62 -24.11
C VAL A 375 -38.64 -31.71 -23.05
N THR A 376 -37.49 -32.19 -22.54
CA THR A 376 -37.49 -33.20 -21.47
C THR A 376 -36.81 -32.63 -20.23
N VAL A 377 -37.52 -32.73 -19.11
CA VAL A 377 -36.99 -32.33 -17.80
C VAL A 377 -36.71 -33.59 -17.00
N THR A 378 -35.49 -33.76 -16.60
CA THR A 378 -35.05 -34.89 -15.76
C THR A 378 -34.49 -34.40 -14.44
N TRP A 379 -34.61 -35.20 -13.40
CA TRP A 379 -33.96 -34.94 -12.12
C TRP A 379 -33.34 -36.25 -11.57
N ASN A 380 -32.28 -36.14 -10.82
CA ASN A 380 -31.63 -37.30 -10.19
C ASN A 380 -31.32 -37.04 -8.72
N GLY A 381 -31.23 -38.12 -7.94
CA GLY A 381 -30.99 -38.14 -6.50
C GLY A 381 -29.63 -38.70 -6.09
N GLY A 382 -28.65 -38.68 -6.98
CA GLY A 382 -27.30 -39.21 -6.68
C GLY A 382 -26.56 -38.36 -5.60
N PRO A 383 -25.25 -38.62 -5.40
CA PRO A 383 -24.41 -37.89 -4.43
C PRO A 383 -24.38 -36.39 -4.69
N GLN A 384 -24.66 -35.98 -5.91
CA GLN A 384 -24.86 -34.60 -6.35
C GLN A 384 -26.20 -34.53 -7.09
N PRO A 385 -27.29 -34.19 -6.38
CA PRO A 385 -28.58 -34.02 -7.00
C PRO A 385 -28.52 -32.98 -8.13
N ALA A 386 -29.27 -33.22 -9.20
CA ALA A 386 -29.32 -32.31 -10.33
C ALA A 386 -30.69 -32.31 -10.99
N ILE A 387 -31.07 -31.16 -11.56
CA ILE A 387 -32.18 -30.99 -12.48
C ILE A 387 -31.60 -30.68 -13.85
N THR A 388 -32.02 -31.38 -14.89
CA THR A 388 -31.54 -31.15 -16.25
C THR A 388 -32.75 -30.90 -17.17
N VAL A 389 -32.73 -29.82 -17.91
CA VAL A 389 -33.70 -29.47 -18.95
C VAL A 389 -33.03 -29.64 -20.31
N VAL A 390 -33.58 -30.47 -21.16
CA VAL A 390 -33.04 -30.78 -22.49
C VAL A 390 -34.06 -30.42 -23.57
N ASP A 391 -33.67 -29.67 -24.56
CA ASP A 391 -34.43 -29.38 -25.78
C ASP A 391 -33.80 -30.07 -26.99
N ASP A 392 -34.60 -30.25 -28.04
CA ASP A 392 -34.20 -30.74 -29.35
C ASP A 392 -34.01 -29.62 -30.40
N GLY A 393 -33.75 -28.42 -29.92
CA GLY A 393 -33.55 -27.25 -30.76
C GLY A 393 -32.21 -27.24 -31.54
N PRO A 394 -31.86 -26.09 -32.12
CA PRO A 394 -30.64 -25.96 -32.92
C PRO A 394 -29.36 -26.05 -32.11
N GLY A 395 -29.43 -26.05 -30.78
CA GLY A 395 -28.27 -25.98 -29.88
C GLY A 395 -27.69 -24.55 -29.80
N ILE A 396 -26.60 -24.45 -29.04
CA ILE A 396 -25.82 -23.21 -28.79
C ILE A 396 -24.46 -23.38 -29.45
N ALA A 397 -23.98 -22.35 -30.14
CA ALA A 397 -22.63 -22.38 -30.74
C ALA A 397 -21.56 -22.47 -29.64
N PRO A 398 -20.44 -23.18 -29.85
CA PRO A 398 -19.40 -23.33 -28.85
C PRO A 398 -18.86 -21.99 -28.29
N ASP A 399 -18.74 -20.99 -29.16
CA ASP A 399 -18.28 -19.64 -28.79
C ASP A 399 -19.28 -18.88 -27.94
N ASP A 400 -20.57 -19.23 -28.03
CA ASP A 400 -21.67 -18.61 -27.27
C ASP A 400 -21.85 -19.25 -25.88
N LEU A 401 -21.49 -20.53 -25.70
CA LEU A 401 -21.72 -21.28 -24.47
C LEU A 401 -21.18 -20.62 -23.20
N PRO A 402 -19.98 -20.02 -23.17
CA PRO A 402 -19.47 -19.34 -21.98
C PRO A 402 -20.29 -18.11 -21.58
N HIS A 403 -21.03 -17.54 -22.52
CA HIS A 403 -21.71 -16.25 -22.38
C HIS A 403 -23.23 -16.33 -22.20
N VAL A 404 -23.84 -17.52 -22.34
CA VAL A 404 -25.31 -17.68 -22.34
C VAL A 404 -25.99 -17.25 -21.03
N PHE A 405 -25.24 -17.21 -19.92
CA PHE A 405 -25.71 -16.77 -18.61
C PHE A 405 -25.43 -15.28 -18.34
N GLU A 406 -24.75 -14.59 -19.25
CA GLU A 406 -24.53 -13.14 -19.13
C GLU A 406 -25.81 -12.36 -19.37
N ARG A 407 -25.98 -11.24 -18.69
CA ARG A 407 -27.17 -10.37 -18.84
C ARG A 407 -27.29 -9.88 -20.28
N HIS A 408 -28.46 -10.09 -20.88
CA HIS A 408 -28.74 -9.70 -22.28
C HIS A 408 -27.86 -10.33 -23.35
N TYR A 409 -27.24 -11.46 -23.05
CA TYR A 409 -26.57 -12.20 -24.09
C TYR A 409 -27.64 -12.80 -25.04
N SER A 410 -27.66 -12.34 -26.28
CA SER A 410 -28.47 -12.96 -27.34
C SER A 410 -27.61 -13.07 -28.59
N SER A 411 -27.40 -14.28 -29.06
CA SER A 411 -26.71 -14.49 -30.33
C SER A 411 -27.49 -13.86 -31.49
N ASP A 412 -26.79 -13.47 -32.56
CA ASP A 412 -27.42 -12.91 -33.79
C ASP A 412 -28.52 -13.81 -34.37
N ARG A 413 -28.46 -15.11 -34.12
CA ARG A 413 -29.50 -16.09 -34.53
C ARG A 413 -30.75 -16.00 -33.62
N GLN A 414 -30.59 -15.68 -32.32
CA GLN A 414 -31.68 -15.53 -31.38
C GLN A 414 -32.48 -14.24 -31.62
N ARG A 415 -31.82 -13.15 -32.00
CA ARG A 415 -32.48 -11.87 -32.35
C ARG A 415 -33.51 -11.99 -33.47
N ARG A 416 -33.35 -12.97 -34.38
CA ARG A 416 -34.27 -13.18 -35.51
C ARG A 416 -35.55 -13.94 -35.14
N ARG A 417 -35.60 -14.59 -33.98
CA ARG A 417 -36.73 -15.47 -33.59
C ARG A 417 -37.74 -14.86 -32.61
N ARG A 418 -37.68 -13.59 -32.26
CA ARG A 418 -38.62 -12.89 -31.31
C ARG A 418 -38.81 -13.56 -29.96
N ALA A 419 -37.92 -14.47 -29.53
CA ALA A 419 -38.11 -15.27 -28.34
C ALA A 419 -37.34 -14.66 -27.16
N GLY A 420 -38.05 -14.41 -26.06
CA GLY A 420 -37.48 -14.13 -24.73
C GLY A 420 -37.00 -12.72 -24.47
N THR A 421 -36.84 -12.39 -23.18
CA THR A 421 -36.30 -11.11 -22.68
C THR A 421 -34.75 -11.09 -22.63
N GLY A 422 -34.10 -12.24 -22.85
CA GLY A 422 -32.66 -12.40 -22.67
C GLY A 422 -32.19 -12.30 -21.20
N LEU A 423 -33.11 -12.17 -20.26
CA LEU A 423 -32.83 -12.03 -18.84
C LEU A 423 -33.02 -13.32 -18.04
N GLY A 424 -33.86 -14.24 -18.54
CA GLY A 424 -34.23 -15.46 -17.81
C GLY A 424 -33.04 -16.32 -17.39
N LEU A 425 -32.06 -16.54 -18.31
CA LEU A 425 -30.84 -17.31 -17.97
C LEU A 425 -29.91 -16.57 -17.02
N ALA A 426 -29.84 -15.24 -17.12
CA ALA A 426 -29.08 -14.44 -16.17
C ALA A 426 -29.68 -14.50 -14.74
N ILE A 427 -31.02 -14.46 -14.65
CA ILE A 427 -31.74 -14.66 -13.36
C ILE A 427 -31.43 -16.05 -12.80
N VAL A 428 -31.41 -17.10 -13.62
CA VAL A 428 -31.06 -18.46 -13.18
C VAL A 428 -29.64 -18.50 -12.61
N ALA A 429 -28.67 -17.86 -13.29
CA ALA A 429 -27.29 -17.81 -12.81
C ALA A 429 -27.14 -17.05 -11.48
N GLU A 430 -27.79 -15.90 -11.34
CA GLU A 430 -27.75 -15.09 -10.12
C GLU A 430 -28.43 -15.81 -8.93
N LEU A 431 -29.59 -16.41 -9.15
CA LEU A 431 -30.28 -17.22 -8.13
C LEU A 431 -29.45 -18.46 -7.76
N GLY A 432 -28.83 -19.11 -8.75
CA GLY A 432 -27.91 -20.22 -8.54
C GLY A 432 -26.74 -19.83 -7.66
N ALA A 433 -26.07 -18.73 -7.97
CA ALA A 433 -24.97 -18.18 -7.17
C ALA A 433 -25.41 -17.84 -5.74
N ALA A 434 -26.59 -17.23 -5.57
CA ALA A 434 -27.15 -16.87 -4.27
C ALA A 434 -27.49 -18.10 -3.40
N MET A 435 -27.91 -19.22 -4.02
CA MET A 435 -28.27 -20.46 -3.34
C MET A 435 -27.16 -21.53 -3.31
N GLY A 436 -25.98 -21.25 -3.91
CA GLY A 436 -24.88 -22.22 -4.02
C GLY A 436 -25.18 -23.38 -4.98
N ILE A 437 -26.05 -23.15 -5.98
CA ILE A 437 -26.43 -24.11 -7.01
C ILE A 437 -25.59 -23.82 -8.25
N ALA A 438 -24.83 -24.81 -8.73
CA ALA A 438 -24.04 -24.66 -9.95
C ALA A 438 -24.97 -24.77 -11.18
N VAL A 439 -24.86 -23.80 -12.07
CA VAL A 439 -25.63 -23.74 -13.33
C VAL A 439 -24.68 -23.97 -14.49
N THR A 440 -25.00 -24.92 -15.40
CA THR A 440 -24.17 -25.25 -16.56
C THR A 440 -25.04 -25.45 -17.81
N ALA A 441 -24.45 -25.16 -18.98
CA ALA A 441 -25.06 -25.40 -20.28
C ALA A 441 -24.17 -26.31 -21.11
N ARG A 442 -24.77 -27.21 -21.88
CA ARG A 442 -24.06 -28.10 -22.82
C ARG A 442 -24.83 -28.16 -24.15
N ALA A 443 -24.11 -28.03 -25.25
CA ALA A 443 -24.64 -28.18 -26.61
C ALA A 443 -23.47 -28.57 -27.54
N PRO A 444 -23.71 -29.33 -28.62
CA PRO A 444 -24.94 -30.07 -28.91
C PRO A 444 -25.08 -31.29 -28.00
N VAL A 445 -26.33 -31.68 -27.71
CA VAL A 445 -26.65 -32.85 -26.86
C VAL A 445 -26.79 -34.10 -27.72
N SER A 446 -27.12 -33.93 -29.02
CA SER A 446 -27.26 -34.99 -29.99
C SER A 446 -26.57 -34.61 -31.32
N PRO A 447 -26.31 -35.56 -32.25
CA PRO A 447 -25.75 -35.25 -33.54
C PRO A 447 -26.60 -34.26 -34.39
N VAL A 448 -27.86 -34.09 -34.06
CA VAL A 448 -28.81 -33.21 -34.77
C VAL A 448 -28.92 -31.82 -34.10
N GLY A 449 -28.36 -31.63 -32.91
CA GLY A 449 -28.45 -30.38 -32.13
C GLY A 449 -28.91 -30.63 -30.69
N GLY A 450 -29.62 -29.64 -30.11
CA GLY A 450 -30.18 -29.68 -28.78
C GLY A 450 -29.30 -28.99 -27.74
N THR A 451 -29.94 -28.48 -26.68
CA THR A 451 -29.27 -27.89 -25.52
C THR A 451 -29.67 -28.61 -24.25
N ALA A 452 -28.73 -28.80 -23.33
CA ALA A 452 -29.00 -29.24 -21.96
C ALA A 452 -28.55 -28.16 -20.99
N MET A 453 -29.47 -27.70 -20.15
CA MET A 453 -29.22 -26.83 -19.01
C MET A 453 -29.33 -27.61 -17.71
N GLU A 454 -28.34 -27.51 -16.86
CA GLU A 454 -28.24 -28.33 -15.65
C GLU A 454 -28.09 -27.43 -14.40
N LEU A 455 -28.95 -27.70 -13.41
CA LEU A 455 -28.83 -27.16 -12.03
C LEU A 455 -28.27 -28.27 -11.14
N ARG A 456 -27.06 -28.09 -10.61
CA ARG A 456 -26.39 -29.07 -9.75
C ARG A 456 -26.33 -28.57 -8.34
N PHE A 457 -26.84 -29.37 -7.42
CA PHE A 457 -26.90 -29.05 -6.00
C PHE A 457 -25.67 -29.61 -5.27
N GLY A 458 -25.37 -29.05 -4.07
CA GLY A 458 -24.46 -29.67 -3.12
C GLY A 458 -24.97 -31.03 -2.63
N SER A 459 -24.26 -31.66 -1.67
CA SER A 459 -24.67 -32.95 -1.12
C SER A 459 -26.14 -32.92 -0.66
N PRO A 460 -26.92 -34.00 -0.90
CA PRO A 460 -28.31 -34.07 -0.48
C PRO A 460 -28.43 -33.96 1.05
N VAL A 461 -29.49 -33.31 1.51
CA VAL A 461 -29.80 -33.24 2.95
C VAL A 461 -30.33 -34.61 3.38
N PRO A 462 -29.76 -35.27 4.41
CA PRO A 462 -30.32 -36.52 4.94
C PRO A 462 -31.79 -36.32 5.30
N GLY A 463 -32.67 -37.23 4.85
CA GLY A 463 -34.11 -37.08 4.90
C GLY A 463 -34.61 -36.68 6.29
N THR A 464 -35.19 -35.49 6.37
CA THR A 464 -36.03 -35.08 7.50
C THR A 464 -37.38 -35.76 7.32
N PRO A 465 -37.92 -36.46 8.34
CA PRO A 465 -39.25 -37.05 8.23
C PRO A 465 -40.28 -35.95 7.96
N PRO A 466 -41.35 -36.25 7.22
CA PRO A 466 -42.41 -35.28 6.94
C PRO A 466 -43.02 -34.77 8.25
N PRO A 467 -43.41 -33.47 8.34
CA PRO A 467 -44.12 -32.96 9.49
C PRO A 467 -45.38 -33.77 9.69
N PRO A 468 -45.84 -34.02 10.94
CA PRO A 468 -47.08 -34.72 11.20
C PRO A 468 -48.24 -34.00 10.54
N PRO A 469 -49.24 -34.72 10.02
CA PRO A 469 -50.44 -34.09 9.44
C PRO A 469 -51.14 -33.23 10.48
N ALA A 470 -51.53 -31.99 10.07
CA ALA A 470 -52.27 -31.04 10.89
C ALA A 470 -53.71 -31.50 11.13
#